data_d2796026e632875f528881850dc42052
#
_entry.id   d2796026e632875f528881850dc42052
#
_cell.length_a   1.000
_cell.length_b   1.000
_cell.length_c   1.000
_cell.angle_alpha   90.00
_cell.angle_beta   90.00
_cell.angle_gamma   90.00
#
_symmetry.space_group_name_H-M   'P 1'
#
loop_
_entity.id
_entity.type
_entity.pdbx_description
1 polymer ?
#
loop_
_entity_poly.entity_id
_entity_poly.type
_entity_poly.pdbx_seq_one_letter_code
_entity_poly.pdbx_strand_id
1 'polypeptide(L)'
;MKKVWLNRYPADVPTEINPDRYQSLVDMFEQSVPRYADQPAFVNMGEVMTFRKLEERSRAFAAYLQQGLGLKKGDRVALMMPNLLQYPVALFGILRAGMIVVNVNPLYTPRELEHQLNDSGASAIVIVSNFAHTLEKVVDKTAVQHVILTRMGDQLSTAKGTVVNFVVKYIKRLVPKYHLPDAISFRSALHNGYRMQYVKPELVPEDLAFLQYTGGTTGVAKGAMLTHRNMLANLEQVNATYGPLLHPGKELVVTALPLYHIFALTINCLLFIELGGQNLLITNPRDIPGLVKELAKYPFTAITGVNTLFNALLNNKEFQQLDFSSLHLSAGGGMPVQQVVAERWVKLTGQYLLEGYGLTECAPLVSVNPYDIDYHSGSIGLPVPSTEAKLVDDDDNEVPPGQPGELCVKGPQVMLGYWQRPDATDEIIKNGWLHTGDIAVMDEEGFLRIVDRKKDMILVSGFNVYPNEIEDVVMQHPGVQEVAAVGVPSGSSGEAVKIFVVKKDPSLTEESLVTFCRRQLTGYKVPKLVEFRDELPKSNVGKILRRELRDEARGKVDNKA
;
A
#
# COMPACT_ATOMS: atom_id res chain seq x y z
N MET A 1 -25.24 1.07 -15.49
CA MET A 1 -24.47 0.31 -16.52
C MET A 1 -24.71 -1.19 -16.36
N LYS A 2 -24.79 -1.99 -17.44
CA LYS A 2 -24.83 -3.46 -17.32
C LYS A 2 -23.46 -3.93 -16.82
N LYS A 3 -23.41 -4.90 -15.90
CA LYS A 3 -22.16 -5.48 -15.36
C LYS A 3 -21.50 -6.38 -16.41
N VAL A 4 -21.07 -5.81 -17.54
CA VAL A 4 -20.54 -6.55 -18.70
C VAL A 4 -19.29 -7.36 -18.36
N TRP A 5 -18.47 -6.89 -17.42
CA TRP A 5 -17.24 -7.55 -16.95
C TRP A 5 -17.46 -8.95 -16.35
N LEU A 6 -18.67 -9.27 -15.86
CA LEU A 6 -18.97 -10.58 -15.31
C LEU A 6 -18.82 -11.71 -16.33
N ASN A 7 -18.96 -11.40 -17.63
CA ASN A 7 -18.78 -12.36 -18.72
C ASN A 7 -17.30 -12.66 -19.01
N ARG A 8 -16.39 -11.83 -18.47
CA ARG A 8 -14.94 -11.95 -18.68
C ARG A 8 -14.20 -12.54 -17.49
N TYR A 9 -14.91 -12.84 -16.41
CA TYR A 9 -14.28 -13.54 -15.29
C TYR A 9 -13.81 -14.93 -15.75
N PRO A 10 -12.61 -15.38 -15.31
CA PRO A 10 -12.23 -16.78 -15.40
C PRO A 10 -13.31 -17.68 -14.80
N ALA A 11 -13.46 -18.89 -15.35
CA ALA A 11 -14.60 -19.78 -15.06
C ALA A 11 -14.75 -20.17 -13.57
N ASP A 12 -13.66 -20.14 -12.82
CA ASP A 12 -13.59 -20.45 -11.40
C ASP A 12 -13.63 -19.22 -10.48
N VAL A 13 -13.69 -18.00 -11.05
CA VAL A 13 -13.90 -16.76 -10.29
C VAL A 13 -15.41 -16.51 -10.14
N PRO A 14 -15.95 -16.52 -8.90
CA PRO A 14 -17.37 -16.28 -8.68
C PRO A 14 -17.73 -14.81 -8.97
N THR A 15 -18.97 -14.55 -9.33
CA THR A 15 -19.47 -13.17 -9.51
C THR A 15 -19.70 -12.43 -8.19
N GLU A 16 -19.91 -13.18 -7.13
CA GLU A 16 -20.19 -12.66 -5.78
C GLU A 16 -19.38 -13.42 -4.73
N ILE A 17 -19.01 -12.71 -3.66
CA ILE A 17 -18.35 -13.27 -2.48
C ILE A 17 -19.32 -13.35 -1.30
N ASN A 18 -18.95 -14.12 -0.28
CA ASN A 18 -19.64 -14.10 1.01
C ASN A 18 -18.85 -13.25 2.02
N PRO A 19 -19.19 -11.97 2.23
CA PRO A 19 -18.47 -11.08 3.14
C PRO A 19 -18.65 -11.48 4.61
N ASP A 20 -19.62 -12.33 4.91
CA ASP A 20 -20.00 -12.75 6.27
C ASP A 20 -19.50 -14.17 6.61
N ARG A 21 -18.51 -14.69 5.86
CA ARG A 21 -17.86 -15.98 6.11
C ARG A 21 -17.22 -16.05 7.49
N TYR A 22 -16.68 -14.94 7.97
CA TYR A 22 -16.12 -14.75 9.30
C TYR A 22 -16.81 -13.60 10.01
N GLN A 23 -16.96 -13.68 11.33
CA GLN A 23 -17.54 -12.60 12.14
C GLN A 23 -16.59 -11.42 12.31
N SER A 24 -15.29 -11.67 12.26
CA SER A 24 -14.25 -10.66 12.39
C SER A 24 -12.91 -11.15 11.85
N LEU A 25 -11.93 -10.25 11.66
CA LEU A 25 -10.54 -10.62 11.37
C LEU A 25 -9.92 -11.48 12.47
N VAL A 26 -10.39 -11.34 13.72
CA VAL A 26 -9.96 -12.20 14.84
C VAL A 26 -10.51 -13.60 14.67
N ASP A 27 -11.75 -13.75 14.26
CA ASP A 27 -12.36 -15.03 13.98
C ASP A 27 -11.65 -15.75 12.82
N MET A 28 -11.38 -15.06 11.71
CA MET A 28 -10.57 -15.58 10.61
C MET A 28 -9.19 -16.06 11.10
N PHE A 29 -8.49 -15.25 11.89
CA PHE A 29 -7.19 -15.59 12.44
C PHE A 29 -7.24 -16.83 13.34
N GLU A 30 -8.20 -16.88 14.28
CA GLU A 30 -8.36 -17.99 15.23
C GLU A 30 -8.80 -19.30 14.56
N GLN A 31 -9.49 -19.24 13.42
CA GLN A 31 -9.80 -20.42 12.62
C GLN A 31 -8.63 -20.91 11.76
N SER A 32 -7.76 -20.00 11.30
CA SER A 32 -6.61 -20.33 10.45
C SER A 32 -5.45 -20.93 11.26
N VAL A 33 -5.16 -20.36 12.44
CA VAL A 33 -4.00 -20.78 13.26
C VAL A 33 -3.95 -22.27 13.59
N PRO A 34 -5.04 -22.93 14.03
CA PRO A 34 -4.97 -24.37 14.34
C PRO A 34 -4.63 -25.25 13.13
N ARG A 35 -5.03 -24.81 11.93
CA ARG A 35 -4.78 -25.56 10.67
C ARG A 35 -3.31 -25.56 10.29
N TYR A 36 -2.58 -24.48 10.65
CA TYR A 36 -1.22 -24.24 10.20
C TYR A 36 -0.23 -24.00 11.37
N ALA A 37 -0.58 -24.43 12.58
CA ALA A 37 0.09 -24.05 13.83
C ALA A 37 1.62 -24.11 13.80
N ASP A 38 2.17 -25.19 13.25
CA ASP A 38 3.62 -25.42 13.24
C ASP A 38 4.32 -24.91 11.97
N GLN A 39 3.54 -24.40 11.01
CA GLN A 39 4.09 -23.82 9.79
C GLN A 39 4.63 -22.40 10.03
N PRO A 40 5.61 -21.96 9.22
CA PRO A 40 6.07 -20.58 9.20
C PRO A 40 4.95 -19.63 8.79
N ALA A 41 4.69 -18.58 9.58
CA ALA A 41 3.79 -17.49 9.22
C ALA A 41 4.57 -16.27 8.72
N PHE A 42 5.67 -15.92 9.40
CA PHE A 42 6.51 -14.79 9.04
C PHE A 42 7.99 -15.16 9.16
N VAL A 43 8.79 -14.60 8.25
CA VAL A 43 10.25 -14.62 8.31
C VAL A 43 10.78 -13.21 8.19
N ASN A 44 11.72 -12.84 9.05
CA ASN A 44 12.44 -11.57 8.95
C ASN A 44 13.88 -11.75 9.41
N MET A 45 14.83 -11.28 8.62
CA MET A 45 16.26 -11.43 8.91
C MET A 45 16.66 -12.90 9.22
N GLY A 46 16.01 -13.89 8.59
CA GLY A 46 16.23 -15.32 8.81
C GLY A 46 15.73 -15.87 10.16
N GLU A 47 14.93 -15.12 10.91
CA GLU A 47 14.20 -15.61 12.08
C GLU A 47 12.79 -15.99 11.66
N VAL A 48 12.33 -17.17 12.06
CA VAL A 48 11.02 -17.73 11.72
C VAL A 48 10.06 -17.59 12.89
N MET A 49 8.90 -17.02 12.62
CA MET A 49 7.73 -17.01 13.50
C MET A 49 6.67 -17.94 12.95
N THR A 50 6.37 -19.02 13.68
CA THR A 50 5.28 -19.95 13.31
C THR A 50 3.92 -19.34 13.65
N PHE A 51 2.83 -19.90 13.07
CA PHE A 51 1.46 -19.52 13.41
C PHE A 51 1.18 -19.68 14.91
N ARG A 52 1.66 -20.77 15.54
CA ARG A 52 1.57 -20.99 16.98
C ARG A 52 2.24 -19.87 17.79
N LYS A 53 3.47 -19.51 17.45
CA LYS A 53 4.19 -18.41 18.12
C LYS A 53 3.49 -17.05 17.94
N LEU A 54 2.94 -16.82 16.77
CA LEU A 54 2.17 -15.61 16.49
C LEU A 54 0.90 -15.55 17.36
N GLU A 55 0.18 -16.67 17.46
CA GLU A 55 -1.00 -16.79 18.31
C GLU A 55 -0.67 -16.50 19.78
N GLU A 56 0.32 -17.21 20.32
CA GLU A 56 0.74 -17.08 21.71
C GLU A 56 1.15 -15.65 22.06
N ARG A 57 1.98 -15.04 21.19
CA ARG A 57 2.49 -13.67 21.41
C ARG A 57 1.40 -12.62 21.24
N SER A 58 0.55 -12.74 20.23
CA SER A 58 -0.55 -11.79 20.02
C SER A 58 -1.59 -11.87 21.14
N ARG A 59 -1.87 -13.07 21.66
CA ARG A 59 -2.74 -13.27 22.83
C ARG A 59 -2.14 -12.64 24.09
N ALA A 60 -0.85 -12.86 24.33
CA ALA A 60 -0.16 -12.24 25.46
C ALA A 60 -0.17 -10.71 25.34
N PHE A 61 0.05 -10.19 24.12
CA PHE A 61 -0.01 -8.75 23.89
C PHE A 61 -1.42 -8.20 24.11
N ALA A 62 -2.46 -8.87 23.63
CA ALA A 62 -3.86 -8.51 23.88
C ALA A 62 -4.18 -8.47 25.38
N ALA A 63 -3.78 -9.51 26.12
CA ALA A 63 -3.96 -9.55 27.58
C ALA A 63 -3.28 -8.36 28.28
N TYR A 64 -2.07 -8.00 27.83
CA TYR A 64 -1.36 -6.85 28.37
C TYR A 64 -2.07 -5.52 28.07
N LEU A 65 -2.57 -5.32 26.85
CA LEU A 65 -3.34 -4.13 26.52
C LEU A 65 -4.59 -3.99 27.40
N GLN A 66 -5.30 -5.09 27.62
CA GLN A 66 -6.52 -5.13 28.43
C GLN A 66 -6.25 -4.96 29.92
N GLN A 67 -5.37 -5.78 30.49
CA GLN A 67 -5.17 -5.90 31.95
C GLN A 67 -4.02 -5.02 32.45
N GLY A 68 -2.96 -4.88 31.67
CA GLY A 68 -1.78 -4.10 32.03
C GLY A 68 -1.96 -2.60 31.82
N LEU A 69 -2.61 -2.23 30.71
CA LEU A 69 -2.87 -0.83 30.36
C LEU A 69 -4.31 -0.38 30.65
N GLY A 70 -5.22 -1.31 30.89
CA GLY A 70 -6.64 -1.02 31.17
C GLY A 70 -7.42 -0.52 29.96
N LEU A 71 -6.90 -0.70 28.74
CA LEU A 71 -7.55 -0.28 27.51
C LEU A 71 -8.81 -1.12 27.24
N LYS A 72 -9.77 -0.52 26.54
CA LYS A 72 -11.11 -1.10 26.29
C LYS A 72 -11.34 -1.34 24.80
N LYS A 73 -12.36 -2.17 24.48
CA LYS A 73 -12.89 -2.31 23.13
C LYS A 73 -13.15 -0.93 22.53
N GLY A 74 -12.69 -0.71 21.28
CA GLY A 74 -12.84 0.55 20.56
C GLY A 74 -11.78 1.61 20.84
N ASP A 75 -10.87 1.39 21.82
CA ASP A 75 -9.70 2.25 21.97
C ASP A 75 -8.78 2.13 20.75
N ARG A 76 -8.10 3.23 20.40
CA ARG A 76 -7.22 3.30 19.25
C ARG A 76 -5.78 3.11 19.71
N VAL A 77 -5.09 2.18 19.05
CA VAL A 77 -3.68 1.90 19.31
C VAL A 77 -2.87 2.16 18.04
N ALA A 78 -2.00 3.14 18.08
CA ALA A 78 -1.13 3.47 16.96
C ALA A 78 0.01 2.45 16.82
N LEU A 79 0.33 2.06 15.57
CA LEU A 79 1.36 1.08 15.25
C LEU A 79 2.35 1.68 14.25
N MET A 80 3.54 2.06 14.72
CA MET A 80 4.55 2.82 13.98
C MET A 80 5.87 2.06 13.86
N MET A 81 5.98 1.21 12.86
CA MET A 81 7.20 0.46 12.56
C MET A 81 7.23 -0.03 11.11
N PRO A 82 8.43 -0.32 10.56
CA PRO A 82 8.56 -1.00 9.26
C PRO A 82 8.21 -2.49 9.41
N ASN A 83 8.40 -3.26 8.33
CA ASN A 83 8.19 -4.71 8.32
C ASN A 83 9.16 -5.41 9.28
N LEU A 84 8.67 -5.77 10.44
CA LEU A 84 9.36 -6.48 11.53
C LEU A 84 8.43 -7.56 12.09
N LEU A 85 8.98 -8.59 12.75
CA LEU A 85 8.18 -9.64 13.40
C LEU A 85 7.27 -9.10 14.52
N GLN A 86 7.57 -7.95 15.09
CA GLN A 86 6.73 -7.28 16.07
C GLN A 86 5.42 -6.77 15.48
N TYR A 87 5.43 -6.40 14.18
CA TYR A 87 4.24 -5.84 13.54
C TYR A 87 3.04 -6.80 13.60
N PRO A 88 3.10 -8.04 13.08
CA PRO A 88 1.96 -8.96 13.14
C PRO A 88 1.58 -9.33 14.57
N VAL A 89 2.52 -9.41 15.51
CA VAL A 89 2.21 -9.66 16.93
C VAL A 89 1.38 -8.51 17.50
N ALA A 90 1.78 -7.26 17.26
CA ALA A 90 1.05 -6.09 17.73
C ALA A 90 -0.30 -5.95 17.01
N LEU A 91 -0.32 -6.10 15.69
CA LEU A 91 -1.52 -6.06 14.86
C LEU A 91 -2.62 -6.98 15.40
N PHE A 92 -2.32 -8.30 15.45
CA PHE A 92 -3.31 -9.27 15.92
C PHE A 92 -3.58 -9.15 17.42
N GLY A 93 -2.63 -8.69 18.21
CA GLY A 93 -2.85 -8.40 19.63
C GLY A 93 -3.84 -7.26 19.86
N ILE A 94 -3.73 -6.17 19.10
CA ILE A 94 -4.66 -5.02 19.16
C ILE A 94 -6.07 -5.46 18.72
N LEU A 95 -6.18 -6.15 17.57
CA LEU A 95 -7.46 -6.65 17.07
C LEU A 95 -8.12 -7.64 18.05
N ARG A 96 -7.35 -8.59 18.59
CA ARG A 96 -7.84 -9.57 19.59
C ARG A 96 -8.31 -8.91 20.87
N ALA A 97 -7.71 -7.78 21.25
CA ALA A 97 -8.18 -6.99 22.38
C ALA A 97 -9.47 -6.20 22.10
N GLY A 98 -9.98 -6.25 20.87
CA GLY A 98 -11.15 -5.50 20.42
C GLY A 98 -10.87 -4.01 20.17
N MET A 99 -9.61 -3.68 19.98
CA MET A 99 -9.15 -2.29 19.77
C MET A 99 -8.95 -2.00 18.29
N ILE A 100 -8.93 -0.72 17.96
CA ILE A 100 -8.77 -0.22 16.59
C ILE A 100 -7.29 0.04 16.32
N VAL A 101 -6.78 -0.56 15.24
CA VAL A 101 -5.40 -0.33 14.78
C VAL A 101 -5.33 0.99 14.02
N VAL A 102 -4.39 1.87 14.41
CA VAL A 102 -4.06 3.09 13.68
C VAL A 102 -2.68 2.91 13.07
N ASN A 103 -2.62 2.55 11.81
CA ASN A 103 -1.34 2.38 11.12
C ASN A 103 -0.67 3.73 10.88
N VAL A 104 0.58 3.85 11.32
CA VAL A 104 1.36 5.08 11.23
C VAL A 104 2.60 4.86 10.37
N ASN A 105 2.80 5.75 9.42
CA ASN A 105 4.02 5.76 8.63
C ASN A 105 5.25 6.12 9.52
N PRO A 106 6.27 5.23 9.61
CA PRO A 106 7.44 5.48 10.46
C PRO A 106 8.27 6.71 10.06
N LEU A 107 8.13 7.16 8.81
CA LEU A 107 8.89 8.29 8.29
C LEU A 107 8.16 9.64 8.41
N TYR A 108 7.03 9.69 9.10
CA TYR A 108 6.34 10.94 9.35
C TYR A 108 7.21 11.93 10.12
N THR A 109 7.07 13.19 9.73
CA THR A 109 7.60 14.33 10.48
C THR A 109 6.88 14.46 11.82
N PRO A 110 7.44 15.18 12.80
CA PRO A 110 6.74 15.44 14.07
C PRO A 110 5.34 16.04 13.86
N ARG A 111 5.18 16.97 12.91
CA ARG A 111 3.88 17.60 12.60
C ARG A 111 2.85 16.60 12.09
N GLU A 112 3.24 15.71 11.19
CA GLU A 112 2.34 14.69 10.64
C GLU A 112 1.95 13.67 11.71
N LEU A 113 2.91 13.27 12.55
CA LEU A 113 2.66 12.35 13.67
C LEU A 113 1.73 12.97 14.71
N GLU A 114 1.97 14.22 15.12
CA GLU A 114 1.13 14.98 16.05
C GLU A 114 -0.31 15.05 15.52
N HIS A 115 -0.46 15.40 14.23
CA HIS A 115 -1.76 15.46 13.60
C HIS A 115 -2.47 14.11 13.67
N GLN A 116 -1.83 13.02 13.22
CA GLN A 116 -2.47 11.69 13.16
C GLN A 116 -2.85 11.15 14.54
N LEU A 117 -1.98 11.33 15.55
CA LEU A 117 -2.25 10.88 16.92
C LEU A 117 -3.42 11.65 17.56
N ASN A 118 -3.51 12.97 17.32
CA ASN A 118 -4.62 13.78 17.83
C ASN A 118 -5.93 13.49 17.07
N ASP A 119 -5.90 13.42 15.74
CA ASP A 119 -7.08 13.16 14.92
C ASP A 119 -7.67 11.78 15.21
N SER A 120 -6.82 10.74 15.34
CA SER A 120 -7.29 9.40 15.70
C SER A 120 -7.70 9.27 17.17
N GLY A 121 -7.21 10.15 18.04
CA GLY A 121 -7.37 10.04 19.50
C GLY A 121 -6.73 8.74 20.03
N ALA A 122 -5.56 8.34 19.50
CA ALA A 122 -4.87 7.14 19.94
C ALA A 122 -4.48 7.22 21.43
N SER A 123 -4.89 6.22 22.21
CA SER A 123 -4.58 6.13 23.65
C SER A 123 -3.21 5.50 23.92
N ALA A 124 -2.73 4.68 22.99
CA ALA A 124 -1.42 4.04 23.07
C ALA A 124 -0.72 4.03 21.71
N ILE A 125 0.62 3.93 21.73
CA ILE A 125 1.43 3.76 20.54
C ILE A 125 2.47 2.64 20.74
N VAL A 126 2.57 1.74 19.73
CA VAL A 126 3.66 0.78 19.61
C VAL A 126 4.64 1.31 18.57
N ILE A 127 5.86 1.63 18.97
CA ILE A 127 6.83 2.31 18.12
C ILE A 127 8.20 1.64 18.16
N VAL A 128 8.90 1.56 17.02
CA VAL A 128 10.29 1.14 16.99
C VAL A 128 11.23 2.28 17.35
N SER A 129 12.26 1.98 18.15
CA SER A 129 13.19 2.96 18.75
C SER A 129 13.87 3.90 17.75
N ASN A 130 13.95 3.50 16.49
CA ASN A 130 14.52 4.30 15.41
C ASN A 130 13.78 5.63 15.19
N PHE A 131 12.49 5.66 15.52
CA PHE A 131 11.61 6.82 15.31
C PHE A 131 11.10 7.42 16.63
N ALA A 132 11.57 6.92 17.78
CA ALA A 132 11.17 7.40 19.11
C ALA A 132 11.48 8.90 19.32
N HIS A 133 12.54 9.42 18.70
CA HIS A 133 12.89 10.85 18.72
C HIS A 133 11.86 11.76 18.03
N THR A 134 11.09 11.21 17.08
CA THR A 134 9.98 11.94 16.45
C THR A 134 8.78 12.01 17.40
N LEU A 135 8.47 10.89 18.08
CA LEU A 135 7.40 10.84 19.07
C LEU A 135 7.69 11.74 20.28
N GLU A 136 8.91 11.73 20.81
CA GLU A 136 9.34 12.59 21.94
C GLU A 136 8.96 14.06 21.74
N LYS A 137 9.05 14.57 20.51
CA LYS A 137 8.76 15.98 20.20
C LYS A 137 7.28 16.34 20.27
N VAL A 138 6.40 15.34 20.27
CA VAL A 138 4.95 15.56 20.12
C VAL A 138 4.09 14.82 21.14
N VAL A 139 4.61 13.81 21.84
CA VAL A 139 3.80 12.95 22.72
C VAL A 139 3.03 13.75 23.78
N ASP A 140 3.64 14.75 24.38
CA ASP A 140 3.00 15.63 25.39
C ASP A 140 1.88 16.51 24.82
N LYS A 141 1.76 16.60 23.50
CA LYS A 141 0.72 17.35 22.80
C LYS A 141 -0.39 16.45 22.26
N THR A 142 -0.38 15.18 22.61
CA THR A 142 -1.31 14.17 22.12
C THR A 142 -2.07 13.50 23.26
N ALA A 143 -3.11 12.73 22.90
CA ALA A 143 -3.88 11.95 23.87
C ALA A 143 -3.21 10.61 24.24
N VAL A 144 -2.00 10.34 23.75
CA VAL A 144 -1.27 9.09 23.99
C VAL A 144 -0.86 9.00 25.47
N GLN A 145 -1.41 8.01 26.17
CA GLN A 145 -1.10 7.74 27.58
C GLN A 145 -0.02 6.66 27.75
N HIS A 146 0.11 5.75 26.76
CA HIS A 146 1.00 4.60 26.86
C HIS A 146 1.89 4.50 25.63
N VAL A 147 3.21 4.50 25.87
CA VAL A 147 4.22 4.29 24.84
C VAL A 147 4.84 2.90 25.01
N ILE A 148 4.66 2.02 24.01
CA ILE A 148 5.27 0.70 23.97
C ILE A 148 6.40 0.74 22.95
N LEU A 149 7.63 0.62 23.43
CA LEU A 149 8.84 0.78 22.65
C LEU A 149 9.44 -0.59 22.28
N THR A 150 9.70 -0.81 20.99
CA THR A 150 10.42 -2.00 20.51
C THR A 150 11.72 -1.60 19.81
N ARG A 151 12.65 -2.54 19.69
CA ARG A 151 13.88 -2.42 18.91
C ARG A 151 13.87 -3.43 17.78
N MET A 152 14.59 -3.18 16.69
CA MET A 152 14.56 -4.02 15.48
C MET A 152 14.77 -5.51 15.77
N GLY A 153 15.67 -5.86 16.69
CA GLY A 153 16.01 -7.24 17.03
C GLY A 153 15.18 -7.87 18.15
N ASP A 154 14.12 -7.21 18.66
CA ASP A 154 13.43 -7.67 19.89
C ASP A 154 12.65 -8.98 19.72
N GLN A 155 12.27 -9.35 18.52
CA GLN A 155 11.58 -10.62 18.22
C GLN A 155 12.48 -11.67 17.54
N LEU A 156 13.77 -11.35 17.36
CA LEU A 156 14.78 -12.32 16.92
C LEU A 156 15.26 -13.16 18.11
N SER A 157 15.96 -14.27 17.85
CA SER A 157 16.65 -15.04 18.90
C SER A 157 17.58 -14.16 19.72
N THR A 158 17.80 -14.48 20.99
CA THR A 158 18.48 -13.60 21.95
C THR A 158 19.84 -13.13 21.47
N ALA A 159 20.67 -14.03 20.97
CA ALA A 159 22.01 -13.70 20.45
C ALA A 159 21.93 -12.77 19.24
N LYS A 160 21.13 -13.14 18.24
CA LYS A 160 20.95 -12.38 17.00
C LYS A 160 20.32 -11.03 17.26
N GLY A 161 19.27 -10.98 18.09
CA GLY A 161 18.60 -9.73 18.46
C GLY A 161 19.53 -8.76 19.17
N THR A 162 20.41 -9.25 20.05
CA THR A 162 21.42 -8.41 20.71
C THR A 162 22.40 -7.83 19.70
N VAL A 163 22.91 -8.64 18.78
CA VAL A 163 23.83 -8.19 17.73
C VAL A 163 23.13 -7.16 16.81
N VAL A 164 21.93 -7.45 16.33
CA VAL A 164 21.17 -6.52 15.47
C VAL A 164 20.93 -5.20 16.18
N ASN A 165 20.47 -5.22 17.43
CA ASN A 165 20.22 -4.00 18.19
C ASN A 165 21.50 -3.19 18.44
N PHE A 166 22.63 -3.86 18.69
CA PHE A 166 23.94 -3.22 18.85
C PHE A 166 24.38 -2.56 17.53
N VAL A 167 24.34 -3.29 16.42
CA VAL A 167 24.73 -2.78 15.09
C VAL A 167 23.87 -1.59 14.69
N VAL A 168 22.54 -1.69 14.85
CA VAL A 168 21.60 -0.63 14.47
C VAL A 168 21.85 0.64 15.30
N LYS A 169 22.08 0.50 16.62
CA LYS A 169 22.23 1.64 17.51
C LYS A 169 23.63 2.26 17.47
N TYR A 170 24.68 1.45 17.54
CA TYR A 170 26.04 1.95 17.76
C TYR A 170 26.90 2.00 16.50
N ILE A 171 26.74 1.05 15.56
CA ILE A 171 27.53 1.01 14.32
C ILE A 171 26.85 1.84 13.25
N LYS A 172 25.60 1.53 12.91
CA LYS A 172 24.82 2.26 11.89
C LYS A 172 24.26 3.59 12.38
N ARG A 173 24.20 3.80 13.69
CA ARG A 173 23.68 5.02 14.36
C ARG A 173 22.28 5.41 13.89
N LEU A 174 21.42 4.41 13.61
CA LEU A 174 20.05 4.59 13.14
C LEU A 174 19.03 4.81 14.26
N VAL A 175 19.48 4.93 15.51
CA VAL A 175 18.63 5.25 16.67
C VAL A 175 19.12 6.57 17.24
N PRO A 176 18.51 7.71 16.86
CA PRO A 176 18.81 9.01 17.48
C PRO A 176 18.53 8.99 18.98
N LYS A 177 19.14 9.91 19.73
CA LYS A 177 18.86 10.06 21.17
C LYS A 177 17.40 10.48 21.36
N TYR A 178 16.76 9.94 22.35
CA TYR A 178 15.40 10.30 22.79
C TYR A 178 15.27 10.11 24.30
N HIS A 179 14.28 10.78 24.89
CA HIS A 179 13.94 10.70 26.31
C HIS A 179 12.43 10.41 26.44
N LEU A 180 12.09 9.15 26.68
CA LEU A 180 10.73 8.66 26.92
C LEU A 180 10.78 7.78 28.20
N PRO A 181 10.85 8.39 29.40
CA PRO A 181 11.14 7.67 30.65
C PRO A 181 10.06 6.63 30.99
N ASP A 182 8.80 6.91 30.66
CA ASP A 182 7.66 6.05 30.99
C ASP A 182 7.38 5.00 29.91
N ALA A 183 8.23 4.91 28.87
CA ALA A 183 8.04 3.95 27.79
C ALA A 183 8.26 2.50 28.27
N ILE A 184 7.30 1.66 27.98
CA ILE A 184 7.29 0.24 28.32
C ILE A 184 7.98 -0.53 27.19
N SER A 185 8.90 -1.45 27.49
CA SER A 185 9.47 -2.28 26.46
C SER A 185 8.46 -3.30 25.94
N PHE A 186 8.43 -3.52 24.62
CA PHE A 186 7.57 -4.53 24.00
C PHE A 186 7.82 -5.95 24.57
N ARG A 187 9.09 -6.25 24.90
CA ARG A 187 9.44 -7.51 25.57
C ARG A 187 8.81 -7.63 26.96
N SER A 188 8.84 -6.54 27.75
CA SER A 188 8.19 -6.51 29.07
C SER A 188 6.66 -6.62 28.94
N ALA A 189 6.08 -5.95 27.95
CA ALA A 189 4.64 -6.06 27.67
C ALA A 189 4.22 -7.51 27.39
N LEU A 190 4.95 -8.22 26.53
CA LEU A 190 4.72 -9.63 26.26
C LEU A 190 4.93 -10.52 27.50
N HIS A 191 6.06 -10.32 28.22
CA HIS A 191 6.38 -11.09 29.43
C HIS A 191 5.28 -10.98 30.49
N ASN A 192 4.79 -9.77 30.72
CA ASN A 192 3.69 -9.52 31.66
C ASN A 192 2.37 -10.11 31.14
N GLY A 193 2.09 -9.92 29.83
CA GLY A 193 0.89 -10.44 29.19
C GLY A 193 0.75 -11.96 29.25
N TYR A 194 1.85 -12.72 29.21
CA TYR A 194 1.81 -14.19 29.42
C TYR A 194 1.30 -14.61 30.80
N ARG A 195 1.34 -13.71 31.78
CA ARG A 195 0.86 -13.95 33.15
C ARG A 195 -0.54 -13.40 33.39
N MET A 196 -1.10 -12.69 32.42
CA MET A 196 -2.41 -12.04 32.47
C MET A 196 -3.46 -12.88 31.75
N GLN A 197 -4.70 -12.78 32.22
CA GLN A 197 -5.81 -13.46 31.56
C GLN A 197 -6.26 -12.64 30.33
N TYR A 198 -6.17 -13.24 29.16
CA TYR A 198 -6.81 -12.69 27.97
C TYR A 198 -8.31 -12.89 28.05
N VAL A 199 -9.08 -11.84 27.84
CA VAL A 199 -10.55 -11.87 27.77
C VAL A 199 -10.96 -11.61 26.33
N LYS A 200 -11.52 -12.62 25.66
CA LYS A 200 -11.98 -12.47 24.27
C LYS A 200 -13.17 -11.50 24.25
N PRO A 201 -13.05 -10.34 23.54
CA PRO A 201 -14.18 -9.43 23.39
C PRO A 201 -15.21 -10.00 22.42
N GLU A 202 -16.45 -9.64 22.61
CA GLU A 202 -17.48 -9.83 21.60
C GLU A 202 -17.26 -8.82 20.46
N LEU A 203 -17.03 -9.32 19.24
CA LEU A 203 -16.83 -8.54 18.04
C LEU A 203 -17.93 -8.82 17.02
N VAL A 204 -18.41 -7.74 16.38
CA VAL A 204 -19.36 -7.82 15.28
C VAL A 204 -18.72 -7.32 13.98
N PRO A 205 -19.21 -7.72 12.80
CA PRO A 205 -18.64 -7.33 11.52
C PRO A 205 -18.52 -5.81 11.31
N GLU A 206 -19.41 -5.04 11.91
CA GLU A 206 -19.48 -3.57 11.83
C GLU A 206 -18.50 -2.84 12.76
N ASP A 207 -17.90 -3.53 13.73
CA ASP A 207 -16.86 -2.94 14.57
C ASP A 207 -15.70 -2.44 13.72
N LEU A 208 -15.14 -1.28 14.07
CA LEU A 208 -13.96 -0.75 13.41
C LEU A 208 -12.73 -1.60 13.72
N ALA A 209 -12.05 -2.06 12.67
CA ALA A 209 -10.78 -2.75 12.77
C ALA A 209 -9.58 -1.79 12.61
N PHE A 210 -9.73 -0.83 11.68
CA PHE A 210 -8.66 0.11 11.35
C PHE A 210 -9.16 1.55 11.18
N LEU A 211 -8.31 2.49 11.60
CA LEU A 211 -8.26 3.83 11.04
C LEU A 211 -7.02 3.90 10.15
N GLN A 212 -7.25 3.81 8.85
CA GLN A 212 -6.20 3.78 7.87
C GLN A 212 -6.03 5.16 7.25
N TYR A 213 -4.93 5.85 7.59
CA TYR A 213 -4.72 7.22 7.14
C TYR A 213 -4.22 7.28 5.70
N THR A 214 -4.87 8.13 4.91
CA THR A 214 -4.48 8.40 3.54
C THR A 214 -3.73 9.72 3.48
N GLY A 215 -2.61 9.75 2.77
CA GLY A 215 -1.98 11.01 2.37
C GLY A 215 -2.84 11.69 1.31
N GLY A 216 -3.86 12.41 1.74
CA GLY A 216 -4.73 13.16 0.84
C GLY A 216 -3.93 14.09 -0.05
N THR A 217 -4.25 14.08 -1.32
CA THR A 217 -3.59 14.90 -2.34
C THR A 217 -3.97 16.39 -2.22
N THR A 218 -4.94 16.71 -1.35
CA THR A 218 -5.49 18.07 -1.18
C THR A 218 -5.24 18.68 0.20
N GLY A 219 -4.64 17.94 1.16
CA GLY A 219 -4.53 18.50 2.51
C GLY A 219 -3.99 17.54 3.55
N VAL A 220 -4.51 17.67 4.73
CA VAL A 220 -4.19 16.92 5.93
C VAL A 220 -4.68 15.47 5.76
N ALA A 221 -3.87 14.49 6.19
CA ALA A 221 -4.24 13.08 6.11
C ALA A 221 -5.53 12.79 6.89
N LYS A 222 -6.42 12.00 6.28
CA LYS A 222 -7.72 11.60 6.83
C LYS A 222 -7.72 10.11 7.15
N GLY A 223 -8.31 9.70 8.26
CA GLY A 223 -8.44 8.29 8.65
C GLY A 223 -9.67 7.64 8.01
N ALA A 224 -9.47 6.73 7.05
CA ALA A 224 -10.55 5.90 6.53
C ALA A 224 -10.99 4.89 7.59
N MET A 225 -12.29 4.83 7.89
CA MET A 225 -12.90 3.91 8.84
C MET A 225 -13.17 2.56 8.16
N LEU A 226 -12.33 1.57 8.44
CA LEU A 226 -12.47 0.22 7.90
C LEU A 226 -12.95 -0.74 8.99
N THR A 227 -14.12 -1.32 8.78
CA THR A 227 -14.70 -2.33 9.68
C THR A 227 -14.06 -3.69 9.45
N HIS A 228 -14.30 -4.63 10.37
CA HIS A 228 -13.95 -6.03 10.14
C HIS A 228 -14.58 -6.54 8.85
N ARG A 229 -15.84 -6.18 8.57
CA ARG A 229 -16.57 -6.59 7.37
C ARG A 229 -15.96 -6.05 6.08
N ASN A 230 -15.56 -4.77 6.05
CA ASN A 230 -14.91 -4.21 4.85
C ASN A 230 -13.62 -4.95 4.51
N MET A 231 -12.80 -5.23 5.52
CA MET A 231 -11.53 -5.92 5.36
C MET A 231 -11.73 -7.39 4.94
N LEU A 232 -12.68 -8.08 5.55
CA LEU A 232 -13.02 -9.48 5.21
C LEU A 232 -13.62 -9.58 3.81
N ALA A 233 -14.49 -8.66 3.43
CA ALA A 233 -15.05 -8.60 2.08
C ALA A 233 -13.93 -8.48 1.04
N ASN A 234 -12.99 -7.56 1.25
CA ASN A 234 -11.88 -7.41 0.31
C ASN A 234 -10.92 -8.61 0.34
N LEU A 235 -10.70 -9.21 1.49
CA LEU A 235 -9.95 -10.46 1.60
C LEU A 235 -10.58 -11.59 0.78
N GLU A 236 -11.91 -11.79 0.87
CA GLU A 236 -12.65 -12.77 0.06
C GLU A 236 -12.59 -12.44 -1.43
N GLN A 237 -12.65 -11.14 -1.81
CA GLN A 237 -12.50 -10.69 -3.20
C GLN A 237 -11.11 -11.02 -3.74
N VAL A 238 -10.05 -10.75 -2.98
CA VAL A 238 -8.66 -11.08 -3.35
C VAL A 238 -8.48 -12.60 -3.45
N ASN A 239 -9.04 -13.35 -2.50
CA ASN A 239 -8.99 -14.81 -2.52
C ASN A 239 -9.77 -15.39 -3.71
N ALA A 240 -10.92 -14.81 -4.07
CA ALA A 240 -11.69 -15.23 -5.25
C ALA A 240 -10.92 -15.01 -6.56
N THR A 241 -10.13 -13.93 -6.65
CA THR A 241 -9.40 -13.56 -7.88
C THR A 241 -8.03 -14.22 -8.01
N TYR A 242 -7.26 -14.31 -6.91
CA TYR A 242 -5.91 -14.90 -6.93
C TYR A 242 -5.87 -16.33 -6.36
N GLY A 243 -6.86 -16.72 -5.58
CA GLY A 243 -6.93 -18.04 -4.96
C GLY A 243 -6.72 -19.22 -5.90
N PRO A 244 -7.22 -19.20 -7.16
CA PRO A 244 -6.94 -20.24 -8.14
C PRO A 244 -5.45 -20.46 -8.44
N LEU A 245 -4.62 -19.44 -8.25
CA LEU A 245 -3.16 -19.51 -8.40
C LEU A 245 -2.45 -19.97 -7.11
N LEU A 246 -3.13 -19.96 -5.96
CA LEU A 246 -2.50 -20.12 -4.64
C LEU A 246 -2.79 -21.51 -4.05
N HIS A 247 -1.79 -22.06 -3.38
CA HIS A 247 -1.83 -23.40 -2.76
C HIS A 247 -1.79 -23.25 -1.23
N PRO A 248 -2.94 -23.42 -0.53
CA PRO A 248 -2.99 -23.27 0.92
C PRO A 248 -1.90 -24.06 1.66
N GLY A 249 -1.21 -23.40 2.59
CA GLY A 249 -0.14 -23.98 3.39
C GLY A 249 1.21 -24.12 2.67
N LYS A 250 1.34 -23.69 1.40
CA LYS A 250 2.58 -23.87 0.62
C LYS A 250 3.19 -22.57 0.11
N GLU A 251 2.49 -21.44 0.30
CA GLU A 251 2.90 -20.17 -0.28
C GLU A 251 3.97 -19.47 0.54
N LEU A 252 4.87 -18.78 -0.16
CA LEU A 252 5.82 -17.81 0.39
C LEU A 252 5.74 -16.51 -0.40
N VAL A 253 5.15 -15.48 0.22
CA VAL A 253 5.04 -14.16 -0.40
C VAL A 253 6.16 -13.22 0.04
N VAL A 254 6.78 -12.54 -0.93
CA VAL A 254 7.72 -11.46 -0.65
C VAL A 254 6.95 -10.21 -0.23
N THR A 255 7.13 -9.81 1.03
CA THR A 255 6.48 -8.64 1.63
C THR A 255 7.48 -7.48 1.72
N ALA A 256 7.75 -6.88 0.55
CA ALA A 256 8.59 -5.70 0.42
C ALA A 256 7.80 -4.40 0.64
N LEU A 257 6.52 -4.38 0.30
CA LEU A 257 5.63 -3.27 0.63
C LEU A 257 5.38 -3.21 2.13
N PRO A 258 5.27 -2.00 2.72
CA PRO A 258 5.12 -1.85 4.16
C PRO A 258 3.74 -2.33 4.63
N LEU A 259 3.72 -3.13 5.70
CA LEU A 259 2.50 -3.67 6.30
C LEU A 259 1.58 -2.58 6.90
N TYR A 260 2.10 -1.41 7.22
CA TYR A 260 1.26 -0.28 7.64
C TYR A 260 0.47 0.35 6.48
N HIS A 261 0.74 -0.06 5.24
CA HIS A 261 -0.04 0.35 4.07
C HIS A 261 -1.08 -0.72 3.73
N ILE A 262 -2.30 -0.29 3.42
CA ILE A 262 -3.46 -1.17 3.23
C ILE A 262 -3.22 -2.26 2.17
N PHE A 263 -2.43 -2.00 1.11
CA PHE A 263 -2.10 -2.98 0.08
C PHE A 263 -1.43 -4.21 0.69
N ALA A 264 -0.27 -4.03 1.35
CA ALA A 264 0.45 -5.15 1.95
C ALA A 264 -0.29 -5.73 3.18
N LEU A 265 -1.04 -4.91 3.90
CA LEU A 265 -1.85 -5.36 5.02
C LEU A 265 -2.88 -6.41 4.56
N THR A 266 -3.67 -6.11 3.55
CA THR A 266 -4.72 -7.02 3.07
C THR A 266 -4.14 -8.14 2.22
N ILE A 267 -3.35 -7.83 1.19
CA ILE A 267 -2.94 -8.81 0.17
C ILE A 267 -1.78 -9.68 0.65
N ASN A 268 -0.81 -9.14 1.41
CA ASN A 268 0.29 -9.96 1.91
C ASN A 268 -0.02 -10.53 3.30
N CYS A 269 -0.39 -9.69 4.28
CA CYS A 269 -0.54 -10.15 5.65
C CYS A 269 -1.81 -10.98 5.82
N LEU A 270 -2.99 -10.40 5.58
CA LEU A 270 -4.26 -11.06 5.92
C LEU A 270 -4.55 -12.27 5.03
N LEU A 271 -4.39 -12.15 3.70
CA LEU A 271 -4.62 -13.26 2.78
C LEU A 271 -3.71 -14.46 3.08
N PHE A 272 -2.40 -14.23 3.24
CA PHE A 272 -1.48 -15.33 3.49
C PHE A 272 -1.61 -15.92 4.91
N ILE A 273 -2.12 -15.15 5.87
CA ILE A 273 -2.53 -15.73 7.17
C ILE A 273 -3.74 -16.65 7.01
N GLU A 274 -4.75 -16.26 6.24
CA GLU A 274 -5.92 -17.10 5.99
C GLU A 274 -5.53 -18.40 5.27
N LEU A 275 -4.68 -18.29 4.24
CA LEU A 275 -4.22 -19.41 3.41
C LEU A 275 -3.14 -20.28 4.07
N GLY A 276 -2.63 -19.93 5.25
CA GLY A 276 -1.52 -20.64 5.89
C GLY A 276 -0.18 -20.43 5.19
N GLY A 277 -0.04 -19.35 4.43
CA GLY A 277 1.18 -18.98 3.72
C GLY A 277 2.16 -18.21 4.60
N GLN A 278 3.40 -18.14 4.14
CA GLN A 278 4.51 -17.48 4.80
C GLN A 278 4.78 -16.11 4.20
N ASN A 279 4.98 -15.10 5.04
CA ASN A 279 5.42 -13.76 4.66
C ASN A 279 6.92 -13.59 4.86
N LEU A 280 7.69 -13.36 3.80
CA LEU A 280 9.08 -12.93 3.89
C LEU A 280 9.12 -11.41 4.05
N LEU A 281 9.27 -10.94 5.28
CA LEU A 281 9.28 -9.53 5.62
C LEU A 281 10.59 -8.86 5.23
N ILE A 282 10.52 -7.87 4.34
CA ILE A 282 11.65 -7.02 3.96
C ILE A 282 11.57 -5.71 4.73
N THR A 283 12.51 -5.50 5.63
CA THR A 283 12.52 -4.31 6.52
C THR A 283 12.90 -3.03 5.77
N ASN A 284 13.81 -3.11 4.80
CA ASN A 284 14.25 -1.98 3.98
C ASN A 284 14.26 -2.34 2.48
N PRO A 285 13.15 -2.17 1.77
CA PRO A 285 13.07 -2.50 0.34
C PRO A 285 13.85 -1.55 -0.57
N ARG A 286 14.36 -0.42 -0.05
CA ARG A 286 15.20 0.53 -0.81
C ARG A 286 16.64 0.03 -0.96
N ASP A 287 17.09 -0.85 -0.08
CA ASP A 287 18.38 -1.56 -0.21
C ASP A 287 18.20 -2.76 -1.18
N ILE A 288 18.20 -2.47 -2.48
CA ILE A 288 17.98 -3.49 -3.52
C ILE A 288 19.03 -4.63 -3.43
N PRO A 289 20.33 -4.39 -3.24
CA PRO A 289 21.29 -5.49 -3.07
C PRO A 289 20.98 -6.35 -1.84
N GLY A 290 20.60 -5.74 -0.71
CA GLY A 290 20.20 -6.45 0.49
C GLY A 290 18.93 -7.27 0.31
N LEU A 291 17.93 -6.69 -0.39
CA LEU A 291 16.69 -7.37 -0.76
C LEU A 291 16.98 -8.60 -1.62
N VAL A 292 17.76 -8.47 -2.69
CA VAL A 292 18.09 -9.58 -3.60
C VAL A 292 18.85 -10.70 -2.89
N LYS A 293 19.78 -10.37 -2.00
CA LYS A 293 20.46 -11.36 -1.14
C LYS A 293 19.51 -12.13 -0.23
N GLU A 294 18.44 -11.46 0.21
CA GLU A 294 17.42 -12.13 1.04
C GLU A 294 16.55 -13.04 0.17
N LEU A 295 16.10 -12.56 -1.01
CA LEU A 295 15.31 -13.36 -1.96
C LEU A 295 16.03 -14.64 -2.41
N ALA A 296 17.33 -14.56 -2.64
CA ALA A 296 18.15 -15.70 -3.06
C ALA A 296 18.16 -16.91 -2.09
N LYS A 297 17.69 -16.70 -0.86
CA LYS A 297 17.64 -17.76 0.17
C LYS A 297 16.33 -18.56 0.17
N TYR A 298 15.32 -18.11 -0.56
CA TYR A 298 13.99 -18.65 -0.46
C TYR A 298 13.35 -18.90 -1.83
N PRO A 299 12.70 -20.05 -2.04
CA PRO A 299 11.92 -20.31 -3.24
C PRO A 299 10.54 -19.60 -3.11
N PHE A 300 10.54 -18.27 -3.28
CA PHE A 300 9.31 -17.50 -3.14
C PHE A 300 8.33 -17.80 -4.28
N THR A 301 7.05 -17.89 -3.91
CA THR A 301 5.96 -18.29 -4.80
C THR A 301 5.13 -17.10 -5.28
N ALA A 302 5.14 -16.02 -4.49
CA ALA A 302 4.40 -14.82 -4.80
C ALA A 302 5.23 -13.56 -4.48
N ILE A 303 5.04 -12.52 -5.26
CA ILE A 303 5.63 -11.21 -5.03
C ILE A 303 4.64 -10.10 -5.32
N THR A 304 4.52 -9.15 -4.40
CA THR A 304 3.74 -7.92 -4.61
C THR A 304 4.66 -6.71 -4.63
N GLY A 305 4.33 -5.73 -5.45
CA GLY A 305 5.15 -4.55 -5.56
C GLY A 305 4.50 -3.39 -6.29
N VAL A 306 5.25 -2.32 -6.39
CA VAL A 306 4.94 -1.17 -7.23
C VAL A 306 5.89 -1.16 -8.44
N ASN A 307 5.54 -0.44 -9.51
CA ASN A 307 6.34 -0.35 -10.73
C ASN A 307 7.83 -0.03 -10.47
N THR A 308 8.11 0.91 -9.56
CA THR A 308 9.49 1.30 -9.23
C THR A 308 10.30 0.18 -8.58
N LEU A 309 9.67 -0.67 -7.76
CA LEU A 309 10.34 -1.84 -7.17
C LEU A 309 10.67 -2.88 -8.25
N PHE A 310 9.71 -3.22 -9.11
CA PHE A 310 9.92 -4.17 -10.21
C PHE A 310 11.02 -3.69 -11.15
N ASN A 311 10.99 -2.41 -11.52
CA ASN A 311 12.05 -1.83 -12.38
C ASN A 311 13.43 -1.88 -11.70
N ALA A 312 13.51 -1.59 -10.40
CA ALA A 312 14.77 -1.67 -9.65
C ALA A 312 15.32 -3.12 -9.59
N LEU A 313 14.45 -4.10 -9.35
CA LEU A 313 14.83 -5.52 -9.36
C LEU A 313 15.30 -5.97 -10.74
N LEU A 314 14.58 -5.61 -11.81
CA LEU A 314 14.95 -5.92 -13.20
C LEU A 314 16.30 -5.31 -13.64
N ASN A 315 16.73 -4.22 -13.00
CA ASN A 315 18.02 -3.59 -13.27
C ASN A 315 19.17 -4.16 -12.41
N ASN A 316 18.87 -5.05 -11.45
CA ASN A 316 19.89 -5.71 -10.62
C ASN A 316 20.37 -7.02 -11.26
N LYS A 317 21.67 -7.16 -11.51
CA LYS A 317 22.25 -8.34 -12.18
C LYS A 317 22.12 -9.63 -11.37
N GLU A 318 22.19 -9.54 -10.04
CA GLU A 318 22.06 -10.70 -9.15
C GLU A 318 20.61 -11.20 -9.15
N PHE A 319 19.61 -10.29 -9.18
CA PHE A 319 18.21 -10.63 -9.30
C PHE A 319 17.91 -11.40 -10.59
N GLN A 320 18.50 -10.98 -11.71
CA GLN A 320 18.31 -11.64 -13.01
C GLN A 320 18.84 -13.09 -13.05
N GLN A 321 19.63 -13.50 -12.05
CA GLN A 321 20.21 -14.85 -11.95
C GLN A 321 19.46 -15.74 -10.95
N LEU A 322 18.41 -15.23 -10.30
CA LEU A 322 17.60 -16.02 -9.37
C LEU A 322 16.79 -17.09 -10.10
N ASP A 323 16.45 -18.15 -9.38
CA ASP A 323 15.51 -19.17 -9.85
C ASP A 323 14.07 -18.70 -9.58
N PHE A 324 13.27 -18.58 -10.64
CA PHE A 324 11.86 -18.19 -10.57
C PHE A 324 10.89 -19.36 -10.78
N SER A 325 11.38 -20.60 -10.79
CA SER A 325 10.55 -21.80 -11.06
C SER A 325 9.39 -21.99 -10.08
N SER A 326 9.53 -21.49 -8.86
CA SER A 326 8.46 -21.51 -7.84
C SER A 326 7.51 -20.32 -7.93
N LEU A 327 7.86 -19.25 -8.65
CA LEU A 327 7.05 -18.04 -8.73
C LEU A 327 5.85 -18.26 -9.65
N HIS A 328 4.63 -18.05 -9.14
CA HIS A 328 3.40 -18.17 -9.93
C HIS A 328 2.42 -17.01 -9.71
N LEU A 329 2.68 -16.11 -8.75
CA LEU A 329 1.90 -14.88 -8.59
C LEU A 329 2.83 -13.67 -8.53
N SER A 330 2.67 -12.75 -9.47
CA SER A 330 3.29 -11.43 -9.45
C SER A 330 2.21 -10.37 -9.55
N ALA A 331 2.01 -9.56 -8.51
CA ALA A 331 0.96 -8.56 -8.45
C ALA A 331 1.54 -7.14 -8.31
N GLY A 332 1.16 -6.26 -9.24
CA GLY A 332 1.52 -4.84 -9.26
C GLY A 332 0.34 -3.96 -8.89
N GLY A 333 0.58 -2.86 -8.17
CA GLY A 333 -0.49 -1.92 -7.82
C GLY A 333 0.03 -0.63 -7.18
N GLY A 334 -0.90 0.24 -6.77
CA GLY A 334 -0.59 1.51 -6.13
C GLY A 334 -0.09 2.61 -7.08
N MET A 335 0.36 2.24 -8.27
CA MET A 335 0.69 3.12 -9.40
C MET A 335 0.65 2.29 -10.69
N PRO A 336 0.49 2.92 -11.88
CA PRO A 336 0.49 2.19 -13.14
C PRO A 336 1.76 1.35 -13.32
N VAL A 337 1.59 0.13 -13.83
CA VAL A 337 2.69 -0.73 -14.25
C VAL A 337 3.04 -0.36 -15.70
N GLN A 338 4.27 0.09 -15.93
CA GLN A 338 4.72 0.49 -17.24
C GLN A 338 4.91 -0.73 -18.15
N GLN A 339 4.48 -0.64 -19.40
CA GLN A 339 4.56 -1.72 -20.38
C GLN A 339 5.97 -2.31 -20.48
N VAL A 340 7.00 -1.47 -20.57
CA VAL A 340 8.40 -1.92 -20.64
C VAL A 340 8.82 -2.73 -19.42
N VAL A 341 8.31 -2.39 -18.22
CA VAL A 341 8.59 -3.13 -16.99
C VAL A 341 7.87 -4.47 -17.01
N ALA A 342 6.59 -4.49 -17.39
CA ALA A 342 5.80 -5.71 -17.47
C ALA A 342 6.39 -6.71 -18.49
N GLU A 343 6.75 -6.25 -19.69
CA GLU A 343 7.37 -7.09 -20.73
C GLU A 343 8.72 -7.68 -20.28
N ARG A 344 9.57 -6.87 -19.64
CA ARG A 344 10.84 -7.35 -19.09
C ARG A 344 10.64 -8.34 -17.95
N TRP A 345 9.60 -8.15 -17.12
CA TRP A 345 9.26 -9.05 -16.03
C TRP A 345 8.87 -10.44 -16.55
N VAL A 346 7.93 -10.49 -17.50
CA VAL A 346 7.53 -11.76 -18.15
C VAL A 346 8.71 -12.46 -18.80
N LYS A 347 9.53 -11.72 -19.54
CA LYS A 347 10.72 -12.29 -20.19
C LYS A 347 11.70 -12.91 -19.21
N LEU A 348 11.84 -12.34 -18.02
CA LEU A 348 12.78 -12.83 -16.99
C LEU A 348 12.19 -13.97 -16.18
N THR A 349 10.95 -13.83 -15.73
CA THR A 349 10.34 -14.71 -14.72
C THR A 349 9.39 -15.75 -15.32
N GLY A 350 8.91 -15.55 -16.54
CA GLY A 350 7.84 -16.34 -17.14
C GLY A 350 6.43 -16.01 -16.60
N GLN A 351 6.29 -15.04 -15.69
CA GLN A 351 5.02 -14.70 -15.04
C GLN A 351 4.56 -13.30 -15.42
N TYR A 352 3.25 -13.14 -15.71
CA TYR A 352 2.67 -11.82 -15.94
C TYR A 352 2.55 -11.03 -14.64
N LEU A 353 2.76 -9.71 -14.72
CA LEU A 353 2.44 -8.79 -13.66
C LEU A 353 0.94 -8.50 -13.71
N LEU A 354 0.18 -9.09 -12.80
CA LEU A 354 -1.24 -8.82 -12.65
C LEU A 354 -1.42 -7.45 -11.99
N GLU A 355 -1.84 -6.47 -12.78
CA GLU A 355 -2.06 -5.13 -12.27
C GLU A 355 -3.39 -5.04 -11.55
N GLY A 356 -3.36 -4.55 -10.32
CA GLY A 356 -4.53 -4.27 -9.50
C GLY A 356 -4.63 -2.78 -9.17
N TYR A 357 -5.85 -2.27 -9.18
CA TYR A 357 -6.19 -0.94 -8.75
C TYR A 357 -6.98 -0.97 -7.45
N GLY A 358 -6.66 -0.03 -6.59
CA GLY A 358 -7.35 0.13 -5.32
C GLY A 358 -6.97 1.39 -4.59
N LEU A 359 -7.73 1.69 -3.56
CA LEU A 359 -7.54 2.84 -2.69
C LEU A 359 -7.82 2.43 -1.25
N THR A 360 -7.28 3.19 -0.31
CA THR A 360 -7.43 2.89 1.12
C THR A 360 -8.90 2.81 1.53
N GLU A 361 -9.73 3.63 0.93
CA GLU A 361 -11.17 3.72 1.12
C GLU A 361 -11.94 2.47 0.65
N CYS A 362 -11.23 1.52 -0.01
CA CYS A 362 -11.78 0.25 -0.51
C CYS A 362 -11.07 -1.00 0.04
N ALA A 363 -10.26 -0.92 1.07
CA ALA A 363 -9.68 -2.00 1.88
C ALA A 363 -8.65 -2.99 1.23
N PRO A 364 -7.93 -2.84 0.11
CA PRO A 364 -7.93 -1.73 -0.83
C PRO A 364 -8.53 -2.02 -2.21
N LEU A 365 -8.69 -3.33 -2.63
CA LEU A 365 -8.82 -3.75 -4.02
C LEU A 365 -10.20 -3.42 -4.60
N VAL A 366 -10.20 -2.77 -5.77
CA VAL A 366 -11.40 -2.43 -6.55
C VAL A 366 -11.47 -3.24 -7.85
N SER A 367 -10.33 -3.35 -8.55
CA SER A 367 -10.23 -4.10 -9.80
C SER A 367 -8.87 -4.76 -9.93
N VAL A 368 -8.79 -5.80 -10.73
CA VAL A 368 -7.55 -6.54 -11.00
C VAL A 368 -7.62 -7.24 -12.35
N ASN A 369 -6.48 -7.37 -13.02
CA ASN A 369 -6.37 -8.18 -14.22
C ASN A 369 -6.69 -9.65 -13.90
N PRO A 370 -7.51 -10.32 -14.73
CA PRO A 370 -7.71 -11.76 -14.64
C PRO A 370 -6.37 -12.52 -14.73
N TYR A 371 -6.24 -13.61 -14.00
CA TYR A 371 -5.00 -14.39 -13.97
C TYR A 371 -4.73 -15.18 -15.27
N ASP A 372 -5.72 -15.31 -16.14
CA ASP A 372 -5.66 -15.99 -17.44
C ASP A 372 -5.30 -15.06 -18.61
N ILE A 373 -4.86 -13.82 -18.33
CA ILE A 373 -4.35 -12.92 -19.37
C ILE A 373 -2.98 -13.40 -19.87
N ASP A 374 -2.75 -13.22 -21.16
CA ASP A 374 -1.52 -13.59 -21.86
C ASP A 374 -0.73 -12.39 -22.42
N TYR A 375 -1.13 -11.18 -22.06
CA TYR A 375 -0.47 -9.94 -22.47
C TYR A 375 -0.67 -8.81 -21.45
N HIS A 376 0.22 -7.82 -21.46
CA HIS A 376 0.03 -6.59 -20.69
C HIS A 376 -0.85 -5.62 -21.46
N SER A 377 -2.05 -5.37 -20.95
CA SER A 377 -3.05 -4.53 -21.63
C SER A 377 -2.98 -3.04 -21.29
N GLY A 378 -2.20 -2.67 -20.25
CA GLY A 378 -2.25 -1.34 -19.63
C GLY A 378 -3.59 -1.05 -18.93
N SER A 379 -4.36 -2.11 -18.66
CA SER A 379 -5.62 -2.07 -17.91
C SER A 379 -5.37 -2.39 -16.44
N ILE A 380 -6.15 -1.75 -15.56
CA ILE A 380 -6.26 -2.13 -14.15
C ILE A 380 -7.22 -3.31 -13.92
N GLY A 381 -7.63 -3.98 -14.99
CA GLY A 381 -8.45 -5.17 -14.97
C GLY A 381 -9.95 -4.92 -14.82
N LEU A 382 -10.62 -5.94 -14.31
CA LEU A 382 -12.06 -5.99 -14.09
C LEU A 382 -12.39 -5.67 -12.62
N PRO A 383 -13.55 -5.04 -12.33
CA PRO A 383 -14.04 -4.93 -10.95
C PRO A 383 -14.05 -6.30 -10.27
N VAL A 384 -13.60 -6.37 -9.02
CA VAL A 384 -13.57 -7.64 -8.26
C VAL A 384 -15.01 -8.11 -7.90
N PRO A 385 -15.23 -9.40 -7.59
CA PRO A 385 -16.54 -9.94 -7.23
C PRO A 385 -17.29 -9.09 -6.19
N SER A 386 -18.61 -9.02 -6.31
CA SER A 386 -19.50 -8.17 -5.48
C SER A 386 -19.19 -6.67 -5.53
N THR A 387 -18.45 -6.20 -6.53
CA THR A 387 -18.15 -4.77 -6.74
C THR A 387 -18.90 -4.27 -7.96
N GLU A 388 -19.56 -3.13 -7.79
CA GLU A 388 -20.16 -2.37 -8.88
C GLU A 388 -19.25 -1.19 -9.23
N ALA A 389 -19.08 -0.94 -10.52
CA ALA A 389 -18.32 0.18 -11.04
C ALA A 389 -19.11 0.91 -12.12
N LYS A 390 -19.01 2.23 -12.15
CA LYS A 390 -19.54 3.08 -13.22
C LYS A 390 -18.60 4.26 -13.44
N LEU A 391 -18.69 4.83 -14.64
CA LEU A 391 -17.98 6.06 -14.97
C LEU A 391 -18.98 7.19 -15.13
N VAL A 392 -18.71 8.35 -14.53
CA VAL A 392 -19.62 9.49 -14.57
C VAL A 392 -18.90 10.77 -15.05
N ASP A 393 -19.69 11.67 -15.64
CA ASP A 393 -19.26 13.03 -15.98
C ASP A 393 -19.31 13.96 -14.75
N ASP A 394 -19.07 15.26 -14.95
CA ASP A 394 -19.08 16.25 -13.87
C ASP A 394 -20.49 16.52 -13.30
N ASP A 395 -21.55 16.12 -14.00
CA ASP A 395 -22.96 16.23 -13.59
C ASP A 395 -23.49 14.91 -12.98
N ASP A 396 -22.61 13.93 -12.65
CA ASP A 396 -22.91 12.60 -12.14
C ASP A 396 -23.73 11.70 -13.10
N ASN A 397 -23.80 12.03 -14.41
CA ASN A 397 -24.41 11.17 -15.41
C ASN A 397 -23.43 10.07 -15.86
N GLU A 398 -23.95 8.84 -16.04
CA GLU A 398 -23.15 7.75 -16.58
C GLU A 398 -22.67 8.04 -18.01
N VAL A 399 -21.36 7.90 -18.27
CA VAL A 399 -20.80 8.03 -19.61
C VAL A 399 -20.84 6.70 -20.38
N PRO A 400 -20.96 6.73 -21.72
CA PRO A 400 -20.92 5.53 -22.54
C PRO A 400 -19.57 4.81 -22.46
N PRO A 401 -19.52 3.47 -22.71
CA PRO A 401 -18.27 2.74 -22.86
C PRO A 401 -17.31 3.43 -23.86
N GLY A 402 -16.01 3.42 -23.54
CA GLY A 402 -14.97 4.07 -24.33
C GLY A 402 -14.81 5.57 -24.07
N GLN A 403 -15.70 6.20 -23.32
CA GLN A 403 -15.58 7.60 -22.94
C GLN A 403 -14.93 7.72 -21.54
N PRO A 404 -14.06 8.72 -21.30
CA PRO A 404 -13.50 8.98 -20.00
C PRO A 404 -14.55 9.54 -19.04
N GLY A 405 -14.52 9.07 -17.79
CA GLY A 405 -15.36 9.55 -16.70
C GLY A 405 -14.72 9.26 -15.35
N GLU A 406 -15.21 9.91 -14.29
CA GLU A 406 -14.79 9.61 -12.93
C GLU A 406 -15.25 8.21 -12.53
N LEU A 407 -14.32 7.38 -12.08
CA LEU A 407 -14.63 6.04 -11.58
C LEU A 407 -15.36 6.14 -10.24
N CYS A 408 -16.59 5.61 -10.22
CA CYS A 408 -17.40 5.46 -9.01
C CYS A 408 -17.56 3.98 -8.67
N VAL A 409 -17.42 3.66 -7.39
CA VAL A 409 -17.38 2.28 -6.88
C VAL A 409 -18.41 2.08 -5.79
N LYS A 410 -19.08 0.92 -5.81
CA LYS A 410 -19.97 0.45 -4.75
C LYS A 410 -19.70 -1.01 -4.47
N GLY A 411 -19.50 -1.37 -3.20
CA GLY A 411 -19.23 -2.75 -2.79
C GLY A 411 -19.04 -2.89 -1.29
N PRO A 412 -19.01 -4.12 -0.77
CA PRO A 412 -18.91 -4.38 0.67
C PRO A 412 -17.54 -3.98 1.26
N GLN A 413 -16.51 -3.81 0.43
CA GLN A 413 -15.18 -3.37 0.82
C GLN A 413 -15.06 -1.85 1.03
N VAL A 414 -16.05 -1.07 0.61
CA VAL A 414 -16.01 0.41 0.74
C VAL A 414 -16.13 0.80 2.20
N MET A 415 -15.27 1.71 2.65
CA MET A 415 -15.21 2.23 4.01
C MET A 415 -16.54 2.82 4.48
N LEU A 416 -16.72 2.95 5.80
CA LEU A 416 -17.86 3.68 6.37
C LEU A 416 -17.81 5.20 6.11
N GLY A 417 -16.60 5.73 5.92
CA GLY A 417 -16.35 7.17 5.77
C GLY A 417 -15.03 7.57 6.43
N TYR A 418 -14.76 8.86 6.48
CA TYR A 418 -13.59 9.40 7.18
C TYR A 418 -13.90 9.70 8.65
N TRP A 419 -12.98 9.26 9.52
CA TRP A 419 -13.09 9.45 10.96
C TRP A 419 -13.24 10.93 11.34
N GLN A 420 -14.32 11.26 12.06
CA GLN A 420 -14.65 12.62 12.49
C GLN A 420 -14.66 13.68 11.36
N ARG A 421 -14.94 13.27 10.13
CA ARG A 421 -15.00 14.13 8.94
C ARG A 421 -16.25 13.82 8.11
N PRO A 422 -17.47 14.09 8.63
CA PRO A 422 -18.71 13.81 7.87
C PRO A 422 -18.74 14.57 6.53
N ASP A 423 -18.38 15.87 6.53
CA ASP A 423 -18.37 16.68 5.31
C ASP A 423 -17.48 16.07 4.22
N ALA A 424 -16.27 15.62 4.59
CA ALA A 424 -15.34 14.98 3.64
C ALA A 424 -15.84 13.60 3.19
N THR A 425 -16.65 12.92 4.02
CA THR A 425 -17.30 11.67 3.65
C THR A 425 -18.41 11.91 2.63
N ASP A 426 -19.28 12.89 2.87
CA ASP A 426 -20.40 13.25 2.00
C ASP A 426 -19.92 13.79 0.64
N GLU A 427 -18.74 14.42 0.61
CA GLU A 427 -18.09 14.88 -0.64
C GLU A 427 -17.78 13.72 -1.59
N ILE A 428 -17.37 12.56 -1.06
CA ILE A 428 -16.89 11.43 -1.87
C ILE A 428 -17.84 10.22 -1.88
N ILE A 429 -18.73 10.07 -0.90
CA ILE A 429 -19.74 8.99 -0.88
C ILE A 429 -21.10 9.61 -1.14
N LYS A 430 -21.56 9.50 -2.39
CA LYS A 430 -22.83 10.05 -2.84
C LYS A 430 -23.80 8.94 -3.25
N ASN A 431 -24.98 8.89 -2.67
CA ASN A 431 -25.98 7.87 -2.96
C ASN A 431 -25.45 6.42 -2.87
N GLY A 432 -24.51 6.17 -1.92
CA GLY A 432 -23.89 4.86 -1.73
C GLY A 432 -22.78 4.52 -2.74
N TRP A 433 -22.36 5.47 -3.58
CA TRP A 433 -21.24 5.34 -4.49
C TRP A 433 -20.05 6.15 -4.00
N LEU A 434 -18.91 5.51 -3.93
CA LEU A 434 -17.63 6.17 -3.65
C LEU A 434 -17.08 6.76 -4.95
N HIS A 435 -16.92 8.07 -4.99
CA HIS A 435 -16.22 8.82 -6.03
C HIS A 435 -14.72 8.75 -5.77
N THR A 436 -13.98 8.09 -6.66
CA THR A 436 -12.55 7.81 -6.42
C THR A 436 -11.64 9.01 -6.67
N GLY A 437 -12.12 10.00 -7.44
CA GLY A 437 -11.30 11.09 -7.94
C GLY A 437 -10.34 10.68 -9.06
N ASP A 438 -10.42 9.45 -9.55
CA ASP A 438 -9.62 8.93 -10.66
C ASP A 438 -10.48 8.87 -11.93
N ILE A 439 -9.97 9.41 -13.03
CA ILE A 439 -10.62 9.34 -14.35
C ILE A 439 -10.21 8.03 -15.01
N ALA A 440 -11.19 7.28 -15.46
CA ALA A 440 -11.00 6.00 -16.13
C ALA A 440 -11.78 5.92 -17.44
N VAL A 441 -11.43 4.93 -18.24
CA VAL A 441 -12.20 4.46 -19.42
C VAL A 441 -12.53 2.99 -19.19
N MET A 442 -13.74 2.59 -19.50
CA MET A 442 -14.17 1.19 -19.50
C MET A 442 -14.45 0.78 -20.95
N ASP A 443 -13.87 -0.34 -21.38
CA ASP A 443 -14.16 -0.89 -22.70
C ASP A 443 -15.46 -1.72 -22.73
N GLU A 444 -15.79 -2.27 -23.90
CA GLU A 444 -17.02 -3.05 -24.12
C GLU A 444 -17.01 -4.40 -23.35
N GLU A 445 -15.84 -4.91 -22.99
CA GLU A 445 -15.68 -6.14 -22.19
C GLU A 445 -15.65 -5.86 -20.69
N GLY A 446 -15.58 -4.58 -20.29
CA GLY A 446 -15.59 -4.14 -18.89
C GLY A 446 -14.21 -3.94 -18.28
N PHE A 447 -13.12 -4.02 -19.07
CA PHE A 447 -11.79 -3.68 -18.59
C PHE A 447 -11.67 -2.18 -18.31
N LEU A 448 -11.18 -1.88 -17.14
CA LEU A 448 -10.93 -0.51 -16.69
C LEU A 448 -9.49 -0.09 -16.98
N ARG A 449 -9.31 1.13 -17.43
CA ARG A 449 -8.00 1.76 -17.58
C ARG A 449 -8.04 3.13 -16.91
N ILE A 450 -7.13 3.38 -15.96
CA ILE A 450 -6.95 4.72 -15.39
C ILE A 450 -6.29 5.61 -16.42
N VAL A 451 -6.95 6.71 -16.71
CA VAL A 451 -6.40 7.76 -17.59
C VAL A 451 -5.50 8.68 -16.75
N ASP A 452 -6.04 9.25 -15.68
CA ASP A 452 -5.29 10.01 -14.68
C ASP A 452 -6.16 10.34 -13.46
N ARG A 453 -5.62 11.15 -12.54
CA ARG A 453 -6.39 11.78 -11.47
C ARG A 453 -7.07 13.04 -11.95
N LYS A 454 -8.33 13.22 -11.59
CA LYS A 454 -9.13 14.42 -11.93
C LYS A 454 -8.38 15.73 -11.63
N LYS A 455 -7.66 15.79 -10.52
CA LYS A 455 -6.89 16.96 -10.07
C LYS A 455 -5.45 17.09 -10.60
N ASP A 456 -4.90 16.04 -11.18
CA ASP A 456 -3.56 16.05 -11.79
C ASP A 456 -3.62 16.33 -13.30
N MET A 457 -4.81 16.30 -13.87
CA MET A 457 -5.09 16.66 -15.25
C MET A 457 -4.56 18.07 -15.57
N ILE A 458 -3.89 18.21 -16.71
CA ILE A 458 -3.28 19.44 -17.18
C ILE A 458 -4.21 20.05 -18.23
N LEU A 459 -4.61 21.31 -18.04
CA LEU A 459 -5.50 21.98 -18.97
C LEU A 459 -4.71 22.84 -19.95
N VAL A 460 -4.38 22.28 -21.13
CA VAL A 460 -3.60 22.98 -22.16
C VAL A 460 -4.53 23.53 -23.24
N SER A 461 -4.69 24.85 -23.30
CA SER A 461 -5.56 25.52 -24.30
C SER A 461 -6.99 24.95 -24.37
N GLY A 462 -7.55 24.55 -23.21
CA GLY A 462 -8.87 23.96 -23.11
C GLY A 462 -8.94 22.44 -23.38
N PHE A 463 -7.81 21.81 -23.70
CA PHE A 463 -7.72 20.36 -23.86
C PHE A 463 -7.24 19.68 -22.58
N ASN A 464 -7.91 18.60 -22.19
CA ASN A 464 -7.48 17.74 -21.12
C ASN A 464 -6.26 16.93 -21.55
N VAL A 465 -5.15 17.12 -20.84
CA VAL A 465 -3.90 16.41 -21.04
C VAL A 465 -3.58 15.61 -19.77
N TYR A 466 -3.37 14.33 -19.94
CA TYR A 466 -3.19 13.39 -18.85
C TYR A 466 -1.70 13.09 -18.63
N PRO A 467 -1.13 13.40 -17.46
CA PRO A 467 0.26 13.11 -17.12
C PRO A 467 0.70 11.67 -17.42
N ASN A 468 -0.14 10.67 -17.11
CA ASN A 468 0.21 9.28 -17.33
C ASN A 468 0.50 8.96 -18.81
N GLU A 469 -0.30 9.51 -19.74
CA GLU A 469 -0.09 9.30 -21.18
C GLU A 469 1.28 9.84 -21.64
N ILE A 470 1.69 10.97 -21.07
CA ILE A 470 2.99 11.58 -21.41
C ILE A 470 4.12 10.76 -20.80
N GLU A 471 3.98 10.35 -19.54
CA GLU A 471 4.96 9.54 -18.84
C GLU A 471 5.18 8.20 -19.54
N ASP A 472 4.13 7.55 -20.01
CA ASP A 472 4.20 6.29 -20.75
C ASP A 472 5.00 6.44 -22.05
N VAL A 473 4.79 7.52 -22.79
CA VAL A 473 5.55 7.81 -24.01
C VAL A 473 7.01 8.11 -23.67
N VAL A 474 7.27 8.96 -22.69
CA VAL A 474 8.64 9.35 -22.31
C VAL A 474 9.43 8.16 -21.80
N MET A 475 8.82 7.23 -21.07
CA MET A 475 9.46 6.01 -20.57
C MET A 475 9.88 5.02 -21.67
N GLN A 476 9.29 5.10 -22.85
CA GLN A 476 9.72 4.28 -24.00
C GLN A 476 11.09 4.73 -24.56
N HIS A 477 11.54 5.94 -24.21
CA HIS A 477 12.86 6.40 -24.62
C HIS A 477 13.97 5.67 -23.85
N PRO A 478 14.93 5.00 -24.52
CA PRO A 478 15.92 4.11 -23.86
C PRO A 478 16.85 4.82 -22.87
N GLY A 479 17.00 6.12 -23.00
CA GLY A 479 17.81 6.97 -22.11
C GLY A 479 17.10 7.43 -20.83
N VAL A 480 15.82 7.11 -20.63
CA VAL A 480 15.02 7.51 -19.47
C VAL A 480 14.99 6.37 -18.43
N GLN A 481 15.19 6.72 -17.18
CA GLN A 481 15.06 5.82 -16.03
C GLN A 481 13.73 6.01 -15.31
N GLU A 482 13.35 7.28 -15.06
CA GLU A 482 12.10 7.68 -14.40
C GLU A 482 11.62 9.00 -14.99
N VAL A 483 10.31 9.21 -14.95
CA VAL A 483 9.68 10.46 -15.37
C VAL A 483 8.46 10.78 -14.52
N ALA A 484 8.20 12.09 -14.37
CA ALA A 484 6.94 12.61 -13.86
C ALA A 484 6.52 13.83 -14.70
N ALA A 485 5.24 13.90 -15.07
CA ALA A 485 4.67 15.03 -15.80
C ALA A 485 3.73 15.84 -14.89
N VAL A 486 3.80 17.16 -15.00
CA VAL A 486 2.94 18.10 -14.26
C VAL A 486 2.54 19.29 -15.11
N GLY A 487 1.39 19.89 -14.79
CA GLY A 487 0.97 21.19 -15.36
C GLY A 487 1.66 22.35 -14.66
N VAL A 488 2.18 23.27 -15.46
CA VAL A 488 2.72 24.56 -14.99
C VAL A 488 2.00 25.72 -15.69
N PRO A 489 1.79 26.86 -15.02
CA PRO A 489 1.18 28.03 -15.64
C PRO A 489 1.91 28.46 -16.92
N SER A 490 1.15 28.79 -17.97
CA SER A 490 1.70 29.18 -19.28
C SER A 490 0.78 30.20 -19.95
N GLY A 491 1.08 31.47 -19.81
CA GLY A 491 0.45 32.65 -20.41
C GLY A 491 -0.81 32.44 -21.24
N SER A 492 -0.67 32.18 -22.53
CA SER A 492 -1.80 32.06 -23.47
C SER A 492 -2.47 30.70 -23.51
N SER A 493 -1.88 29.66 -22.94
CA SER A 493 -2.40 28.28 -23.00
C SER A 493 -3.02 27.77 -21.67
N GLY A 494 -3.11 28.64 -20.66
CA GLY A 494 -3.52 28.26 -19.32
C GLY A 494 -2.41 27.47 -18.62
N GLU A 495 -2.21 26.21 -18.98
CA GLU A 495 -1.08 25.39 -18.51
C GLU A 495 -0.22 24.88 -19.67
N ALA A 496 0.98 24.44 -19.36
CA ALA A 496 1.87 23.71 -20.23
C ALA A 496 2.39 22.46 -19.53
N VAL A 497 2.70 21.46 -20.32
CA VAL A 497 3.30 20.22 -19.81
C VAL A 497 4.77 20.47 -19.46
N LYS A 498 5.15 20.14 -18.22
CA LYS A 498 6.54 20.04 -17.76
C LYS A 498 6.81 18.61 -17.33
N ILE A 499 7.95 18.07 -17.76
CA ILE A 499 8.42 16.76 -17.30
C ILE A 499 9.69 16.88 -16.47
N PHE A 500 9.75 16.07 -15.41
CA PHE A 500 10.95 15.83 -14.61
C PHE A 500 11.47 14.45 -14.95
N VAL A 501 12.74 14.33 -15.31
CA VAL A 501 13.31 13.08 -15.86
C VAL A 501 14.58 12.70 -15.12
N VAL A 502 14.64 11.43 -14.68
CA VAL A 502 15.88 10.81 -14.23
C VAL A 502 16.51 10.09 -15.42
N LYS A 503 17.74 10.45 -15.74
CA LYS A 503 18.47 9.88 -16.87
C LYS A 503 18.96 8.46 -16.55
N LYS A 504 18.76 7.55 -17.49
CA LYS A 504 19.46 6.27 -17.55
C LYS A 504 20.75 6.38 -18.35
N ASP A 505 20.72 7.18 -19.43
CA ASP A 505 21.88 7.54 -20.25
C ASP A 505 22.27 9.00 -19.97
N PRO A 506 23.48 9.26 -19.43
CA PRO A 506 23.94 10.62 -19.17
C PRO A 506 23.95 11.53 -20.40
N SER A 507 24.04 10.97 -21.61
CA SER A 507 24.06 11.71 -22.88
C SER A 507 22.69 12.21 -23.34
N LEU A 508 21.60 11.78 -22.68
CA LEU A 508 20.24 12.20 -23.01
C LEU A 508 20.09 13.72 -22.93
N THR A 509 19.61 14.33 -24.01
CA THR A 509 19.36 15.78 -24.10
C THR A 509 17.86 16.07 -24.12
N GLU A 510 17.49 17.29 -23.73
CA GLU A 510 16.11 17.79 -23.82
C GLU A 510 15.60 17.73 -25.27
N GLU A 511 16.42 18.19 -26.23
CA GLU A 511 16.05 18.23 -27.65
C GLU A 511 15.74 16.83 -28.21
N SER A 512 16.57 15.82 -27.87
CA SER A 512 16.34 14.43 -28.29
C SER A 512 15.04 13.87 -27.72
N LEU A 513 14.75 14.15 -26.45
CA LEU A 513 13.56 13.67 -25.76
C LEU A 513 12.29 14.35 -26.28
N VAL A 514 12.29 15.67 -26.45
CA VAL A 514 11.15 16.41 -27.02
C VAL A 514 10.90 15.98 -28.48
N THR A 515 11.97 15.73 -29.25
CA THR A 515 11.84 15.22 -30.62
C THR A 515 11.22 13.82 -30.65
N PHE A 516 11.61 12.97 -29.71
CA PHE A 516 10.98 11.64 -29.54
C PHE A 516 9.49 11.77 -29.21
N CYS A 517 9.12 12.64 -28.25
CA CYS A 517 7.72 12.87 -27.88
C CYS A 517 6.87 13.40 -29.06
N ARG A 518 7.42 14.31 -29.87
CA ARG A 518 6.71 14.88 -31.04
C ARG A 518 6.29 13.85 -32.08
N ARG A 519 6.95 12.70 -32.13
CA ARG A 519 6.62 11.62 -33.05
C ARG A 519 5.45 10.76 -32.58
N GLN A 520 5.11 10.83 -31.30
CA GLN A 520 4.13 9.94 -30.68
C GLN A 520 2.96 10.70 -30.01
N LEU A 521 3.13 11.99 -29.72
CA LEU A 521 2.14 12.83 -29.05
C LEU A 521 1.62 13.94 -29.95
N THR A 522 0.33 14.25 -29.80
CA THR A 522 -0.27 15.44 -30.41
C THR A 522 0.39 16.70 -29.85
N GLY A 523 0.55 17.74 -30.67
CA GLY A 523 1.34 18.92 -30.38
C GLY A 523 1.10 19.60 -29.01
N TYR A 524 -0.16 19.66 -28.56
CA TYR A 524 -0.51 20.24 -27.26
C TYR A 524 -0.12 19.36 -26.05
N LYS A 525 0.13 18.06 -26.26
CA LYS A 525 0.60 17.09 -25.26
C LYS A 525 2.13 17.04 -25.15
N VAL A 526 2.85 17.55 -26.14
CA VAL A 526 4.32 17.53 -26.16
C VAL A 526 4.85 18.38 -25.01
N PRO A 527 5.77 17.85 -24.17
CA PRO A 527 6.39 18.63 -23.11
C PRO A 527 7.05 19.90 -23.64
N LYS A 528 6.71 21.03 -23.03
CA LYS A 528 7.35 22.32 -23.33
C LYS A 528 8.56 22.60 -22.43
N LEU A 529 8.64 21.94 -21.30
CA LEU A 529 9.71 22.09 -20.31
C LEU A 529 10.22 20.71 -19.89
N VAL A 530 11.54 20.55 -19.88
CA VAL A 530 12.20 19.33 -19.40
C VAL A 530 13.18 19.72 -18.30
N GLU A 531 13.09 19.08 -17.14
CA GLU A 531 14.04 19.23 -16.05
C GLU A 531 14.66 17.88 -15.70
N PHE A 532 15.99 17.78 -15.84
CA PHE A 532 16.71 16.56 -15.44
C PHE A 532 17.03 16.60 -13.95
N ARG A 533 16.89 15.45 -13.29
CA ARG A 533 17.15 15.25 -11.87
C ARG A 533 17.90 13.95 -11.61
N ASP A 534 18.58 13.87 -10.47
CA ASP A 534 19.22 12.64 -10.01
C ASP A 534 18.20 11.65 -9.46
N GLU A 535 17.13 12.16 -8.81
CA GLU A 535 16.01 11.38 -8.27
C GLU A 535 14.71 12.18 -8.28
N LEU A 536 13.56 11.47 -8.28
CA LEU A 536 12.23 12.07 -8.10
C LEU A 536 11.75 11.86 -6.66
N PRO A 537 10.97 12.81 -6.08
CA PRO A 537 10.37 12.63 -4.77
C PRO A 537 9.38 11.46 -4.79
N LYS A 538 9.51 10.56 -3.81
CA LYS A 538 8.69 9.34 -3.71
C LYS A 538 8.10 9.20 -2.33
N SER A 539 6.89 8.68 -2.29
CA SER A 539 6.28 8.19 -1.05
C SER A 539 7.06 6.98 -0.51
N ASN A 540 6.70 6.54 0.70
CA ASN A 540 7.33 5.38 1.34
C ASN A 540 7.03 4.05 0.64
N VAL A 541 5.96 4.02 -0.14
CA VAL A 541 5.61 2.88 -1.00
C VAL A 541 6.19 3.00 -2.41
N GLY A 542 7.08 3.98 -2.66
CA GLY A 542 7.77 4.15 -3.94
C GLY A 542 6.96 4.90 -5.01
N LYS A 543 5.80 5.47 -4.67
CA LYS A 543 4.98 6.27 -5.59
C LYS A 543 5.58 7.67 -5.76
N ILE A 544 5.72 8.16 -7.00
CA ILE A 544 6.20 9.51 -7.29
C ILE A 544 5.18 10.55 -6.78
N LEU A 545 5.68 11.57 -6.09
CA LEU A 545 4.89 12.64 -5.48
C LEU A 545 4.75 13.82 -6.43
N ARG A 546 3.88 13.70 -7.46
CA ARG A 546 3.64 14.74 -8.46
C ARG A 546 3.25 16.09 -7.84
N ARG A 547 2.56 16.08 -6.70
CA ARG A 547 2.20 17.32 -5.99
C ARG A 547 3.43 18.15 -5.60
N GLU A 548 4.43 17.52 -5.00
CA GLU A 548 5.67 18.21 -4.59
C GLU A 548 6.36 18.82 -5.81
N LEU A 549 6.44 18.06 -6.92
CA LEU A 549 7.02 18.53 -8.18
C LEU A 549 6.23 19.70 -8.78
N ARG A 550 4.90 19.65 -8.72
CA ARG A 550 4.02 20.71 -9.21
C ARG A 550 4.15 21.98 -8.37
N ASP A 551 4.10 21.85 -7.02
CA ASP A 551 4.20 22.97 -6.11
C ASP A 551 5.57 23.66 -6.24
N GLU A 552 6.66 22.88 -6.37
CA GLU A 552 8.00 23.39 -6.65
C GLU A 552 8.08 24.12 -8.01
N ALA A 553 7.47 23.53 -9.04
CA ALA A 553 7.48 24.11 -10.38
C ALA A 553 6.71 25.44 -10.45
N ARG A 554 5.58 25.53 -9.73
CA ARG A 554 4.79 26.78 -9.64
C ARG A 554 5.53 27.86 -8.85
N GLY A 555 6.14 27.53 -7.72
CA GLY A 555 6.93 28.48 -6.93
C GLY A 555 8.17 29.02 -7.66
N LYS A 556 8.75 28.26 -8.60
CA LYS A 556 9.84 28.75 -9.47
C LYS A 556 9.36 29.68 -10.58
N VAL A 557 8.09 29.59 -10.97
CA VAL A 557 7.50 30.51 -11.99
C VAL A 557 7.17 31.84 -11.36
N ASP A 558 6.61 31.87 -10.16
CA ASP A 558 6.26 33.10 -9.44
C ASP A 558 7.48 33.94 -9.05
N ASN A 559 8.67 33.33 -8.90
CA ASN A 559 9.94 34.03 -8.63
C ASN A 559 10.64 34.53 -9.90
N LYS A 560 10.11 34.28 -11.12
CA LYS A 560 10.65 34.75 -12.41
C LYS A 560 9.75 35.76 -13.10
N ALA A 561 8.55 36.02 -12.57
CA ALA A 561 7.63 37.09 -13.04
C ALA A 561 7.76 38.31 -12.12
#